data_f421dd35311a3f8560d7920396d8374a
#
_entry.id   f421dd35311a3f8560d7920396d8374a
#
_cell.length_a   1.000
_cell.length_b   1.000
_cell.length_c   1.000
_cell.angle_alpha   90.00
_cell.angle_beta   90.00
_cell.angle_gamma   90.00
#
_symmetry.space_group_name_H-M   'P 1'
#
loop_
_entity.id
_entity.type
_entity.pdbx_description
1 polymer ?
#
loop_
_entity_poly.entity_id
_entity_poly.type
_entity_poly.pdbx_seq_one_letter_code
_entity_poly.pdbx_strand_id
1 'polypeptide(L)'
;MTVRNDQILELKKVLADYRLVDLTLLLEEGTPCYLPYHHNVWMSRMLGDGYNAYVLQIAEHHATHVDAPAHVGGSKWLDDMDLNIWHGPCRVINLMERKPGSEITSKDIKSWEKHHGDLRRDDIILLKYGWDRKWTTKYKHPKKKEVIKYLRDFPGLTVEASAYLGRYKVKLVGTDTPTVDSVSAFLDAQNLGKTEPAHIKLLREKGIPILEGLKNLDKLPPNGAYLFAFPLNIKHGSGSPVRAVAFVPRHK
;
A
#
# COMPACT_ATOMS: atom_id res chain seq x y z
N MET A 1 13.69 33.74 4.88
CA MET A 1 12.91 33.72 3.62
C MET A 1 11.47 34.01 3.96
N THR A 2 10.94 35.16 3.54
CA THR A 2 9.53 35.50 3.74
C THR A 2 8.73 34.76 2.70
N VAL A 3 7.98 33.73 3.12
CA VAL A 3 7.02 33.03 2.24
C VAL A 3 5.97 34.08 1.84
N ARG A 4 5.84 34.37 0.55
CA ARG A 4 4.80 35.30 0.07
C ARG A 4 3.43 34.64 0.34
N ASN A 5 2.55 35.36 1.02
CA ASN A 5 1.16 34.93 1.28
C ASN A 5 0.46 34.47 0.00
N ASP A 6 0.83 35.03 -1.15
CA ASP A 6 0.32 34.67 -2.48
C ASP A 6 0.54 33.20 -2.84
N GLN A 7 1.69 32.61 -2.49
CA GLN A 7 2.02 31.20 -2.79
C GLN A 7 1.14 30.21 -2.00
N ILE A 8 0.84 30.52 -0.75
CA ILE A 8 -0.07 29.69 0.08
C ILE A 8 -1.51 29.79 -0.42
N LEU A 9 -1.94 30.95 -0.84
CA LEU A 9 -3.27 31.14 -1.44
C LEU A 9 -3.40 30.41 -2.78
N GLU A 10 -2.34 30.41 -3.59
CA GLU A 10 -2.29 29.67 -4.84
C GLU A 10 -2.36 28.16 -4.61
N LEU A 11 -1.57 27.63 -3.66
CA LEU A 11 -1.64 26.23 -3.24
C LEU A 11 -3.06 25.85 -2.78
N LYS A 12 -3.71 26.71 -1.96
CA LYS A 12 -5.08 26.50 -1.51
C LYS A 12 -6.06 26.41 -2.68
N LYS A 13 -5.92 27.25 -3.70
CA LYS A 13 -6.76 27.23 -4.92
C LYS A 13 -6.55 25.92 -5.68
N VAL A 14 -5.28 25.53 -5.90
CA VAL A 14 -4.95 24.26 -6.56
C VAL A 14 -5.56 23.08 -5.81
N LEU A 15 -5.39 23.01 -4.48
CA LEU A 15 -5.94 21.92 -3.68
C LEU A 15 -7.47 21.86 -3.69
N ALA A 16 -8.17 22.99 -3.89
CA ALA A 16 -9.62 23.02 -3.97
C ALA A 16 -10.16 22.30 -5.22
N ASP A 17 -9.37 22.18 -6.28
CA ASP A 17 -9.72 21.44 -7.50
C ASP A 17 -9.57 19.91 -7.34
N TYR A 18 -9.11 19.45 -6.19
CA TYR A 18 -8.93 18.04 -5.89
C TYR A 18 -9.87 17.56 -4.78
N ARG A 19 -10.20 16.28 -4.80
CA ARG A 19 -10.83 15.58 -3.68
C ARG A 19 -9.83 14.59 -3.08
N LEU A 20 -9.90 14.40 -1.77
CA LEU A 20 -9.15 13.35 -1.07
C LEU A 20 -9.88 12.01 -1.18
N VAL A 21 -9.13 10.97 -1.49
CA VAL A 21 -9.57 9.58 -1.45
C VAL A 21 -8.75 8.86 -0.39
N ASP A 22 -9.42 8.32 0.63
CA ASP A 22 -8.81 7.46 1.64
C ASP A 22 -8.55 6.08 1.07
N LEU A 23 -7.30 5.67 1.06
CA LEU A 23 -6.82 4.39 0.54
C LEU A 23 -6.45 3.39 1.64
N THR A 24 -6.78 3.69 2.91
CA THR A 24 -6.35 2.94 4.09
C THR A 24 -7.43 1.99 4.59
N LEU A 25 -7.10 0.72 4.75
CA LEU A 25 -7.98 -0.26 5.39
C LEU A 25 -8.26 0.13 6.84
N LEU A 26 -9.48 -0.16 7.31
CA LEU A 26 -9.84 0.10 8.70
C LEU A 26 -9.11 -0.88 9.62
N LEU A 27 -8.46 -0.34 10.64
CA LEU A 27 -7.86 -1.14 11.70
C LEU A 27 -8.93 -1.52 12.72
N GLU A 28 -9.13 -2.81 12.92
CA GLU A 28 -10.06 -3.37 13.88
C GLU A 28 -9.57 -4.75 14.32
N GLU A 29 -9.77 -5.10 15.58
CA GLU A 29 -9.46 -6.44 16.05
C GLU A 29 -10.27 -7.52 15.31
N GLY A 30 -9.57 -8.60 14.89
CA GLY A 30 -10.16 -9.70 14.12
C GLY A 30 -10.28 -9.43 12.63
N THR A 31 -9.60 -8.40 12.10
CA THR A 31 -9.42 -8.20 10.67
C THR A 31 -8.50 -9.27 10.05
N PRO A 32 -8.64 -9.54 8.74
CA PRO A 32 -7.83 -10.55 8.07
C PRO A 32 -6.40 -10.06 7.85
N CYS A 33 -5.53 -10.30 8.83
CA CYS A 33 -4.10 -10.03 8.72
C CYS A 33 -3.32 -11.16 9.38
N TYR A 34 -2.09 -11.42 8.90
CA TYR A 34 -1.22 -12.45 9.48
C TYR A 34 -0.63 -12.03 10.84
N LEU A 35 -0.53 -10.73 11.09
CA LEU A 35 0.15 -10.15 12.24
C LEU A 35 -0.86 -9.55 13.23
N PRO A 36 -0.53 -9.51 14.53
CA PRO A 36 -1.45 -9.08 15.57
C PRO A 36 -1.74 -7.58 15.52
N TYR A 37 -2.96 -7.24 15.86
CA TYR A 37 -3.42 -5.89 16.17
C TYR A 37 -4.25 -5.94 17.46
N HIS A 38 -3.89 -5.11 18.44
CA HIS A 38 -4.61 -4.96 19.70
C HIS A 38 -4.87 -3.50 20.01
N HIS A 39 -6.08 -3.22 20.45
CA HIS A 39 -6.56 -1.89 20.81
C HIS A 39 -7.14 -1.96 22.22
N ASN A 40 -6.27 -1.83 23.23
CA ASN A 40 -6.61 -2.04 24.62
C ASN A 40 -6.96 -0.73 25.31
N VAL A 41 -8.03 -0.73 26.11
CA VAL A 41 -8.41 0.41 26.94
C VAL A 41 -7.32 0.68 27.98
N TRP A 42 -6.83 1.92 28.04
CA TRP A 42 -6.00 2.41 29.11
C TRP A 42 -6.81 3.27 30.09
N MET A 43 -7.61 4.21 29.55
CA MET A 43 -8.52 5.05 30.32
C MET A 43 -9.86 5.12 29.62
N SER A 44 -10.95 5.17 30.36
CA SER A 44 -12.30 5.26 29.79
C SER A 44 -13.22 6.16 30.61
N ARG A 45 -13.85 7.12 29.95
CA ARG A 45 -14.89 7.96 30.57
C ARG A 45 -16.09 7.16 31.09
N MET A 46 -16.37 6.02 30.47
CA MET A 46 -17.42 5.10 30.95
C MET A 46 -17.05 4.45 32.29
N LEU A 47 -15.77 4.37 32.62
CA LEU A 47 -15.26 3.86 33.90
C LEU A 47 -14.96 4.98 34.92
N GLY A 48 -15.30 6.22 34.61
CA GLY A 48 -15.10 7.37 35.48
C GLY A 48 -13.83 8.16 35.24
N ASP A 49 -13.00 7.79 34.27
CA ASP A 49 -11.81 8.55 33.89
C ASP A 49 -12.19 9.86 33.14
N GLY A 50 -11.32 10.87 33.22
CA GLY A 50 -11.52 12.14 32.54
C GLY A 50 -11.38 12.05 31.01
N TYR A 51 -10.74 11.00 30.48
CA TYR A 51 -10.36 10.81 29.09
C TYR A 51 -10.70 9.42 28.60
N ASN A 52 -10.80 9.29 27.26
CA ASN A 52 -10.69 7.99 26.58
C ASN A 52 -9.28 7.88 26.01
N ALA A 53 -8.53 6.89 26.45
CA ALA A 53 -7.19 6.59 25.94
C ALA A 53 -6.99 5.08 25.78
N TYR A 54 -6.24 4.71 24.76
CA TYR A 54 -6.02 3.31 24.42
C TYR A 54 -4.55 3.06 24.16
N VAL A 55 -4.09 1.86 24.47
CA VAL A 55 -2.79 1.35 24.04
C VAL A 55 -2.98 0.61 22.73
N LEU A 56 -2.20 1.01 21.73
CA LEU A 56 -2.19 0.40 20.41
C LEU A 56 -0.95 -0.49 20.29
N GLN A 57 -1.17 -1.77 20.04
CA GLN A 57 -0.12 -2.71 19.65
C GLN A 57 -0.39 -3.16 18.22
N ILE A 58 0.51 -2.84 17.31
CA ILE A 58 0.39 -3.13 15.89
C ILE A 58 1.75 -3.55 15.34
N ALA A 59 1.76 -4.55 14.47
CA ALA A 59 2.97 -4.92 13.75
C ALA A 59 3.26 -3.92 12.62
N GLU A 60 4.53 -3.74 12.27
CA GLU A 60 4.96 -2.85 11.18
C GLU A 60 4.27 -3.17 9.85
N HIS A 61 4.06 -4.46 9.56
CA HIS A 61 3.47 -4.97 8.32
C HIS A 61 2.01 -5.37 8.50
N HIS A 62 1.16 -4.46 9.02
CA HIS A 62 -0.25 -4.73 9.29
C HIS A 62 -1.17 -3.87 8.44
N ALA A 63 -2.17 -4.49 7.79
CA ALA A 63 -3.20 -3.82 6.99
C ALA A 63 -2.61 -2.95 5.86
N THR A 64 -2.88 -1.64 5.85
CA THR A 64 -2.23 -0.71 4.90
C THR A 64 -0.91 -0.23 5.49
N HIS A 65 0.19 -0.67 4.88
CA HIS A 65 1.53 -0.42 5.37
C HIS A 65 2.54 -0.27 4.23
N VAL A 66 3.71 0.23 4.55
CA VAL A 66 4.86 0.29 3.64
C VAL A 66 5.98 -0.60 4.13
N ASP A 67 6.78 -1.12 3.19
CA ASP A 67 7.98 -1.91 3.43
C ASP A 67 9.20 -1.15 2.97
N ALA A 68 10.22 -1.09 3.84
CA ALA A 68 11.54 -0.61 3.52
C ALA A 68 12.42 -1.75 2.95
N PRO A 69 13.48 -1.46 2.19
CA PRO A 69 14.41 -2.47 1.69
C PRO A 69 14.96 -3.41 2.75
N ALA A 70 15.19 -2.92 3.97
CA ALA A 70 15.68 -3.71 5.11
C ALA A 70 14.76 -4.87 5.50
N HIS A 71 13.46 -4.80 5.18
CA HIS A 71 12.49 -5.88 5.43
C HIS A 71 12.96 -7.25 4.89
N VAL A 72 13.62 -7.25 3.74
CA VAL A 72 14.12 -8.48 3.09
C VAL A 72 15.64 -8.49 2.96
N GLY A 73 16.35 -7.88 3.90
CA GLY A 73 17.81 -7.85 3.95
C GLY A 73 18.46 -6.86 2.98
N GLY A 74 17.75 -5.84 2.54
CA GLY A 74 18.31 -4.67 1.87
C GLY A 74 18.99 -3.72 2.86
N SER A 75 19.68 -2.70 2.37
CA SER A 75 20.56 -1.84 3.17
C SER A 75 19.88 -0.63 3.82
N LYS A 76 18.65 -0.28 3.42
CA LYS A 76 17.96 0.93 3.91
C LYS A 76 16.83 0.58 4.84
N TRP A 77 16.87 1.12 6.04
CA TRP A 77 15.77 1.12 7.01
C TRP A 77 14.83 2.30 6.74
N LEU A 78 13.69 2.29 7.39
CA LEU A 78 12.64 3.30 7.17
C LEU A 78 13.13 4.73 7.49
N ASP A 79 13.87 4.89 8.58
CA ASP A 79 14.44 6.15 9.04
C ASP A 79 15.61 6.65 8.18
N ASP A 80 16.19 5.79 7.30
CA ASP A 80 17.18 6.16 6.29
C ASP A 80 16.57 6.65 4.97
N MET A 81 15.25 6.56 4.81
CA MET A 81 14.59 6.84 3.54
C MET A 81 14.14 8.30 3.43
N ASP A 82 14.37 8.90 2.27
CA ASP A 82 13.92 10.26 1.98
C ASP A 82 12.38 10.35 1.97
N LEU A 83 11.82 11.39 2.60
CA LEU A 83 10.38 11.65 2.63
C LEU A 83 9.77 11.78 1.22
N ASN A 84 10.53 12.24 0.24
CA ASN A 84 10.09 12.36 -1.14
C ASN A 84 9.73 11.01 -1.80
N ILE A 85 10.13 9.89 -1.20
CA ILE A 85 9.79 8.55 -1.69
C ILE A 85 8.30 8.25 -1.47
N TRP A 86 7.72 8.75 -0.38
CA TRP A 86 6.40 8.39 0.11
C TRP A 86 5.25 9.20 -0.49
N HIS A 87 5.52 10.04 -1.48
CA HIS A 87 4.48 10.76 -2.20
C HIS A 87 4.86 10.99 -3.68
N GLY A 88 3.86 11.15 -4.53
CA GLY A 88 4.12 11.42 -5.96
C GLY A 88 2.93 11.15 -6.86
N PRO A 89 3.09 11.48 -8.16
CA PRO A 89 2.09 11.12 -9.16
C PRO A 89 1.98 9.60 -9.23
N CYS A 90 0.74 9.09 -9.24
CA CYS A 90 0.52 7.66 -9.31
C CYS A 90 -0.24 7.23 -10.56
N ARG A 91 0.06 6.01 -11.00
CA ARG A 91 -0.58 5.32 -12.12
C ARG A 91 -1.25 4.06 -11.60
N VAL A 92 -2.52 3.90 -11.94
CA VAL A 92 -3.33 2.77 -11.48
C VAL A 92 -3.46 1.76 -12.61
N ILE A 93 -2.75 0.64 -12.49
CA ILE A 93 -2.83 -0.47 -13.43
C ILE A 93 -4.05 -1.33 -13.05
N ASN A 94 -5.08 -1.30 -13.87
CA ASN A 94 -6.30 -2.05 -13.64
C ASN A 94 -6.14 -3.53 -14.04
N LEU A 95 -6.18 -4.42 -13.05
CA LEU A 95 -5.99 -5.86 -13.16
C LEU A 95 -7.21 -6.64 -12.62
N MET A 96 -8.36 -5.97 -12.46
CA MET A 96 -9.57 -6.56 -11.86
C MET A 96 -10.16 -7.75 -12.66
N GLU A 97 -9.84 -7.84 -13.94
CA GLU A 97 -10.28 -8.97 -14.79
C GLU A 97 -9.41 -10.23 -14.60
N ARG A 98 -8.31 -10.12 -13.86
CA ARG A 98 -7.44 -11.26 -13.57
C ARG A 98 -8.11 -12.20 -12.57
N LYS A 99 -7.97 -13.50 -12.83
CA LYS A 99 -8.52 -14.52 -11.95
C LYS A 99 -7.80 -14.51 -10.59
N PRO A 100 -8.48 -14.93 -9.52
CA PRO A 100 -7.80 -15.20 -8.25
C PRO A 100 -6.58 -16.11 -8.46
N GLY A 101 -5.49 -15.83 -7.73
CA GLY A 101 -4.23 -16.57 -7.81
C GLY A 101 -3.37 -16.30 -9.05
N SER A 102 -3.79 -15.37 -9.94
CA SER A 102 -3.03 -15.06 -11.15
C SER A 102 -1.68 -14.44 -10.85
N GLU A 103 -0.69 -14.82 -11.63
CA GLU A 103 0.61 -14.16 -11.70
C GLU A 103 0.61 -13.07 -12.77
N ILE A 104 0.97 -11.86 -12.39
CA ILE A 104 1.02 -10.70 -13.27
C ILE A 104 2.41 -10.58 -13.87
N THR A 105 2.45 -10.56 -15.19
CA THR A 105 3.68 -10.51 -15.99
C THR A 105 3.93 -9.10 -16.55
N SER A 106 5.11 -8.86 -17.10
CA SER A 106 5.40 -7.60 -17.81
C SER A 106 4.50 -7.40 -19.03
N LYS A 107 3.94 -8.47 -19.61
CA LYS A 107 2.98 -8.34 -20.72
C LYS A 107 1.69 -7.67 -20.29
N ASP A 108 1.25 -7.91 -19.06
CA ASP A 108 0.06 -7.28 -18.50
C ASP A 108 0.29 -5.77 -18.31
N ILE A 109 1.46 -5.41 -17.80
CA ILE A 109 1.87 -4.01 -17.62
C ILE A 109 1.97 -3.30 -18.98
N LYS A 110 2.66 -3.90 -19.94
CA LYS A 110 2.79 -3.39 -21.33
C LYS A 110 1.44 -3.23 -22.02
N SER A 111 0.50 -4.14 -21.75
CA SER A 111 -0.87 -4.03 -22.29
C SER A 111 -1.57 -2.78 -21.75
N TRP A 112 -1.38 -2.46 -20.46
CA TRP A 112 -1.89 -1.23 -19.86
C TRP A 112 -1.21 0.01 -20.45
N GLU A 113 0.12 -0.01 -20.63
CA GLU A 113 0.89 1.11 -21.21
C GLU A 113 0.42 1.50 -22.61
N LYS A 114 0.03 0.54 -23.45
CA LYS A 114 -0.51 0.80 -24.80
C LYS A 114 -1.72 1.73 -24.82
N HIS A 115 -2.52 1.74 -23.74
CA HIS A 115 -3.75 2.51 -23.64
C HIS A 115 -3.60 3.77 -22.77
N HIS A 116 -2.58 3.80 -21.90
CA HIS A 116 -2.45 4.86 -20.89
C HIS A 116 -1.09 5.60 -20.94
N GLY A 117 -0.20 5.18 -21.87
CA GLY A 117 1.15 5.72 -22.04
C GLY A 117 2.18 5.03 -21.15
N ASP A 118 3.45 5.16 -21.55
CA ASP A 118 4.57 4.50 -20.92
C ASP A 118 4.76 4.94 -19.45
N LEU A 119 5.23 4.00 -18.63
CA LEU A 119 5.68 4.30 -17.27
C LEU A 119 6.86 5.26 -17.32
N ARG A 120 6.98 6.09 -16.30
CA ARG A 120 8.05 7.08 -16.19
C ARG A 120 8.85 6.86 -14.90
N ARG A 121 10.07 7.34 -14.93
CA ARG A 121 10.88 7.45 -13.72
C ARG A 121 10.09 8.24 -12.65
N ASP A 122 10.21 7.79 -11.42
CA ASP A 122 9.58 8.38 -10.23
C ASP A 122 8.04 8.30 -10.21
N ASP A 123 7.39 7.60 -11.16
CA ASP A 123 5.98 7.21 -11.03
C ASP A 123 5.79 6.29 -9.82
N ILE A 124 4.68 6.44 -9.14
CA ILE A 124 4.18 5.46 -8.17
C ILE A 124 3.19 4.54 -8.88
N ILE A 125 3.42 3.25 -8.84
CA ILE A 125 2.58 2.25 -9.53
C ILE A 125 1.63 1.61 -8.54
N LEU A 126 0.32 1.68 -8.80
CA LEU A 126 -0.71 1.06 -7.97
C LEU A 126 -1.40 -0.06 -8.76
N LEU A 127 -1.27 -1.29 -8.26
CA LEU A 127 -1.86 -2.50 -8.85
C LEU A 127 -3.27 -2.68 -8.27
N LYS A 128 -4.30 -2.53 -9.12
CA LYS A 128 -5.70 -2.61 -8.72
C LYS A 128 -6.31 -3.95 -9.12
N TYR A 129 -6.58 -4.79 -8.13
CA TYR A 129 -7.28 -6.07 -8.28
C TYR A 129 -8.73 -6.03 -7.76
N GLY A 130 -9.10 -4.98 -6.99
CA GLY A 130 -10.37 -4.92 -6.24
C GLY A 130 -10.41 -5.89 -5.07
N TRP A 131 -9.24 -6.24 -4.55
CA TRP A 131 -9.07 -7.23 -3.49
C TRP A 131 -9.50 -6.70 -2.12
N ASP A 132 -9.44 -5.39 -1.92
CA ASP A 132 -9.93 -4.68 -0.75
C ASP A 132 -11.41 -5.01 -0.41
N ARG A 133 -12.21 -5.38 -1.40
CA ARG A 133 -13.61 -5.83 -1.19
C ARG A 133 -13.74 -7.09 -0.35
N LYS A 134 -12.65 -7.85 -0.19
CA LYS A 134 -12.56 -9.04 0.67
C LYS A 134 -12.10 -8.72 2.09
N TRP A 135 -11.70 -7.47 2.35
CA TRP A 135 -11.36 -7.02 3.70
C TRP A 135 -12.63 -6.96 4.54
N THR A 136 -12.64 -7.70 5.62
CA THR A 136 -13.80 -7.86 6.50
C THR A 136 -13.37 -7.77 7.95
N THR A 137 -14.33 -7.47 8.82
CA THR A 137 -14.13 -7.44 10.26
C THR A 137 -14.91 -8.57 10.94
N LYS A 138 -14.56 -8.92 12.16
CA LYS A 138 -15.29 -9.93 12.95
C LYS A 138 -16.76 -9.57 13.15
N TYR A 139 -17.09 -8.28 13.17
CA TYR A 139 -18.47 -7.81 13.38
C TYR A 139 -19.33 -7.93 12.14
N LYS A 140 -18.76 -7.80 10.96
CA LYS A 140 -19.46 -7.97 9.68
C LYS A 140 -19.54 -9.44 9.27
N HIS A 141 -18.48 -10.20 9.53
CA HIS A 141 -18.32 -11.58 9.09
C HIS A 141 -17.73 -12.44 10.22
N PRO A 142 -18.53 -12.79 11.25
CA PRO A 142 -18.05 -13.57 12.40
C PRO A 142 -17.61 -14.99 12.03
N LYS A 143 -17.94 -15.45 10.81
CA LYS A 143 -17.52 -16.79 10.34
C LYS A 143 -16.05 -16.73 9.88
N LYS A 144 -15.20 -17.52 10.52
CA LYS A 144 -13.77 -17.65 10.21
C LYS A 144 -13.47 -17.80 8.70
N LYS A 145 -14.34 -18.47 7.96
CA LYS A 145 -14.25 -18.69 6.51
C LYS A 145 -14.24 -17.39 5.70
N GLU A 146 -15.01 -16.39 6.11
CA GLU A 146 -15.13 -15.09 5.42
C GLU A 146 -13.91 -14.19 5.70
N VAL A 147 -13.43 -14.20 6.95
CA VAL A 147 -12.24 -13.43 7.35
C VAL A 147 -11.01 -13.87 6.57
N ILE A 148 -10.90 -15.16 6.24
CA ILE A 148 -9.75 -15.73 5.53
C ILE A 148 -9.75 -15.39 4.02
N LYS A 149 -10.88 -14.97 3.42
CA LYS A 149 -10.95 -14.72 1.96
C LYS A 149 -9.94 -13.70 1.47
N TYR A 150 -9.61 -12.69 2.27
CA TYR A 150 -8.62 -11.71 1.92
C TYR A 150 -7.21 -12.31 1.80
N LEU A 151 -6.88 -13.30 2.63
CA LEU A 151 -5.58 -13.97 2.71
C LEU A 151 -5.45 -15.21 1.79
N ARG A 152 -6.40 -15.41 0.86
CA ARG A 152 -6.42 -16.59 -0.02
C ARG A 152 -6.53 -16.16 -1.47
N ASP A 153 -5.82 -16.90 -2.32
CA ASP A 153 -5.94 -16.81 -3.77
C ASP A 153 -5.68 -15.40 -4.34
N PHE A 154 -4.92 -14.56 -3.62
CA PHE A 154 -4.60 -13.21 -4.10
C PHE A 154 -3.64 -13.28 -5.29
N PRO A 155 -3.88 -12.44 -6.32
CA PRO A 155 -2.95 -12.27 -7.44
C PRO A 155 -1.75 -11.42 -7.00
N GLY A 156 -0.64 -11.50 -7.76
CA GLY A 156 0.53 -10.68 -7.50
C GLY A 156 1.53 -10.71 -8.64
N LEU A 157 2.62 -9.98 -8.48
CA LEU A 157 3.66 -9.83 -9.50
C LEU A 157 4.55 -11.07 -9.60
N THR A 158 4.96 -11.39 -10.83
CA THR A 158 6.12 -12.24 -11.06
C THR A 158 7.42 -11.46 -10.82
N VAL A 159 8.53 -12.19 -10.63
CA VAL A 159 9.90 -11.60 -10.58
C VAL A 159 10.20 -10.81 -11.85
N GLU A 160 9.76 -11.30 -12.99
CA GLU A 160 9.96 -10.66 -14.30
C GLU A 160 9.20 -9.33 -14.40
N ALA A 161 7.95 -9.28 -13.94
CA ALA A 161 7.18 -8.04 -13.88
C ALA A 161 7.80 -7.02 -12.89
N SER A 162 8.25 -7.47 -11.72
CA SER A 162 8.96 -6.65 -10.75
C SER A 162 10.27 -6.08 -11.33
N ALA A 163 11.04 -6.91 -12.06
CA ALA A 163 12.23 -6.45 -12.77
C ALA A 163 11.90 -5.42 -13.87
N TYR A 164 10.76 -5.60 -14.55
CA TYR A 164 10.29 -4.66 -15.56
C TYR A 164 10.01 -3.27 -14.95
N LEU A 165 9.25 -3.19 -13.85
CA LEU A 165 9.03 -1.96 -13.10
C LEU A 165 10.35 -1.32 -12.65
N GLY A 166 11.30 -2.14 -12.18
CA GLY A 166 12.62 -1.69 -11.76
C GLY A 166 13.45 -1.01 -12.86
N ARG A 167 13.23 -1.33 -14.15
CA ARG A 167 13.93 -0.68 -15.29
C ARG A 167 13.51 0.79 -15.44
N TYR A 168 12.25 1.11 -15.16
CA TYR A 168 11.73 2.49 -15.19
C TYR A 168 12.18 3.31 -13.99
N LYS A 169 12.77 2.66 -12.95
CA LYS A 169 13.10 3.32 -11.69
C LYS A 169 11.87 4.00 -11.09
N VAL A 170 10.76 3.27 -11.07
CA VAL A 170 9.55 3.72 -10.39
C VAL A 170 9.84 3.98 -8.92
N LYS A 171 9.14 4.91 -8.32
CA LYS A 171 9.42 5.38 -6.96
C LYS A 171 8.95 4.41 -5.89
N LEU A 172 7.76 3.82 -6.09
CA LEU A 172 7.06 2.94 -5.16
C LEU A 172 6.11 2.04 -5.93
N VAL A 173 5.88 0.81 -5.46
CA VAL A 173 4.86 -0.10 -6.00
C VAL A 173 3.83 -0.38 -4.91
N GLY A 174 2.56 -0.09 -5.19
CA GLY A 174 1.44 -0.34 -4.26
C GLY A 174 0.47 -1.39 -4.79
N THR A 175 -0.29 -2.03 -3.88
CA THR A 175 -1.29 -3.05 -4.20
C THR A 175 -2.45 -3.04 -3.20
N ASP A 176 -3.63 -3.47 -3.64
CA ASP A 176 -4.79 -3.72 -2.78
C ASP A 176 -4.87 -5.17 -2.25
N THR A 177 -3.85 -5.98 -2.52
CA THR A 177 -3.68 -7.34 -1.98
C THR A 177 -2.89 -7.33 -0.66
N PRO A 178 -2.89 -8.45 0.12
CA PRO A 178 -2.10 -8.57 1.35
C PRO A 178 -0.59 -8.47 1.14
N THR A 179 -0.12 -8.83 -0.04
CA THR A 179 1.28 -8.78 -0.46
C THR A 179 1.37 -8.54 -1.96
N VAL A 180 2.49 -7.98 -2.42
CA VAL A 180 2.79 -7.74 -3.85
C VAL A 180 3.08 -9.02 -4.62
N ASP A 181 3.53 -10.10 -3.94
CA ASP A 181 3.71 -11.42 -4.53
C ASP A 181 2.37 -12.13 -4.75
N SER A 182 2.32 -13.08 -5.69
CA SER A 182 1.16 -13.96 -5.83
C SER A 182 1.06 -14.92 -4.66
N VAL A 183 -0.15 -15.42 -4.39
CA VAL A 183 -0.36 -16.41 -3.31
C VAL A 183 0.49 -17.67 -3.51
N SER A 184 0.72 -18.13 -4.73
CA SER A 184 1.60 -19.26 -5.01
C SER A 184 3.03 -18.96 -4.61
N ALA A 185 3.59 -17.84 -5.05
CA ALA A 185 4.95 -17.42 -4.70
C ALA A 185 5.11 -17.20 -3.17
N PHE A 186 4.10 -16.64 -2.51
CA PHE A 186 4.08 -16.47 -1.06
C PHE A 186 4.12 -17.82 -0.33
N LEU A 187 3.24 -18.75 -0.68
CA LEU A 187 3.18 -20.09 -0.05
C LEU A 187 4.45 -20.90 -0.30
N ASP A 188 4.98 -20.85 -1.51
CA ASP A 188 6.23 -21.55 -1.85
C ASP A 188 7.40 -20.99 -1.06
N ALA A 189 7.49 -19.67 -0.91
CA ALA A 189 8.51 -19.03 -0.08
C ALA A 189 8.40 -19.45 1.38
N GLN A 190 7.20 -19.41 1.96
CA GLN A 190 6.95 -19.83 3.35
C GLN A 190 7.30 -21.30 3.57
N ASN A 191 6.91 -22.22 2.68
CA ASN A 191 7.20 -23.64 2.77
C ASN A 191 8.71 -23.94 2.70
N LEU A 192 9.47 -23.12 1.98
CA LEU A 192 10.91 -23.27 1.82
C LEU A 192 11.73 -22.47 2.84
N GLY A 193 11.08 -21.72 3.76
CA GLY A 193 11.77 -20.81 4.68
C GLY A 193 12.56 -19.71 3.97
N LYS A 194 12.02 -19.21 2.84
CA LYS A 194 12.64 -18.18 2.00
C LYS A 194 11.78 -16.92 2.00
N THR A 195 12.38 -15.85 1.49
CA THR A 195 11.67 -14.58 1.26
C THR A 195 10.98 -14.62 -0.11
N GLU A 196 9.85 -13.97 -0.21
CA GLU A 196 9.03 -13.84 -1.40
C GLU A 196 9.81 -13.18 -2.54
N PRO A 197 9.71 -13.72 -3.77
CA PRO A 197 10.61 -13.36 -4.85
C PRO A 197 10.38 -11.96 -5.44
N ALA A 198 9.14 -11.45 -5.48
CA ALA A 198 8.88 -10.08 -5.94
C ALA A 198 9.33 -9.05 -4.89
N HIS A 199 9.20 -9.36 -3.59
CA HIS A 199 9.78 -8.57 -2.50
C HIS A 199 11.30 -8.44 -2.66
N ILE A 200 12.00 -9.56 -2.82
CA ILE A 200 13.46 -9.54 -3.06
C ILE A 200 13.79 -8.65 -4.25
N LYS A 201 13.06 -8.80 -5.36
CA LYS A 201 13.33 -8.07 -6.59
C LYS A 201 13.13 -6.56 -6.42
N LEU A 202 12.02 -6.14 -5.80
CA LEU A 202 11.71 -4.71 -5.61
C LEU A 202 12.55 -4.09 -4.50
N LEU A 203 12.47 -4.62 -3.29
CA LEU A 203 13.08 -4.02 -2.10
C LEU A 203 14.60 -4.14 -2.11
N ARG A 204 15.14 -5.38 -2.15
CA ARG A 204 16.56 -5.62 -1.97
C ARG A 204 17.37 -5.31 -3.21
N GLU A 205 16.91 -5.74 -4.42
CA GLU A 205 17.70 -5.59 -5.63
C GLU A 205 17.51 -4.23 -6.32
N LYS A 206 16.33 -3.62 -6.20
CA LYS A 206 16.02 -2.34 -6.86
C LYS A 206 15.90 -1.16 -5.91
N GLY A 207 15.80 -1.40 -4.60
CA GLY A 207 15.61 -0.35 -3.60
C GLY A 207 14.26 0.36 -3.73
N ILE A 208 13.26 -0.29 -4.33
CA ILE A 208 11.91 0.24 -4.55
C ILE A 208 11.03 -0.23 -3.40
N PRO A 209 10.52 0.67 -2.53
CA PRO A 209 9.62 0.31 -1.45
C PRO A 209 8.28 -0.19 -1.97
N ILE A 210 7.58 -0.94 -1.12
CA ILE A 210 6.27 -1.51 -1.40
C ILE A 210 5.22 -0.86 -0.49
N LEU A 211 3.98 -0.76 -0.96
CA LEU A 211 2.82 -0.27 -0.21
C LEU A 211 1.68 -1.27 -0.38
N GLU A 212 1.34 -1.98 0.68
CA GLU A 212 0.40 -3.10 0.65
C GLU A 212 -0.92 -2.78 1.35
N GLY A 213 -1.94 -3.58 1.06
CA GLY A 213 -3.23 -3.46 1.71
C GLY A 213 -3.96 -2.15 1.43
N LEU A 214 -3.90 -1.65 0.21
CA LEU A 214 -4.66 -0.47 -0.20
C LEU A 214 -6.15 -0.79 -0.37
N LYS A 215 -7.00 0.24 -0.30
CA LYS A 215 -8.42 0.16 -0.67
C LYS A 215 -8.83 1.29 -1.63
N ASN A 216 -10.02 1.18 -2.20
CA ASN A 216 -10.63 2.26 -3.01
C ASN A 216 -9.79 2.66 -4.26
N LEU A 217 -8.95 1.79 -4.79
CA LEU A 217 -8.20 2.07 -6.01
C LEU A 217 -9.12 2.24 -7.24
N ASP A 218 -10.36 1.76 -7.16
CA ASP A 218 -11.41 1.98 -8.15
C ASP A 218 -11.90 3.43 -8.22
N LYS A 219 -11.62 4.24 -7.19
CA LYS A 219 -11.95 5.67 -7.14
C LYS A 219 -10.89 6.57 -7.76
N LEU A 220 -9.77 6.00 -8.20
CA LEU A 220 -8.66 6.70 -8.82
C LEU A 220 -8.72 6.54 -10.36
N PRO A 221 -8.39 7.59 -11.11
CA PRO A 221 -8.20 7.47 -12.56
C PRO A 221 -6.92 6.66 -12.86
N PRO A 222 -6.78 6.12 -14.08
CA PRO A 222 -5.54 5.44 -14.50
C PRO A 222 -4.30 6.31 -14.37
N ASN A 223 -4.45 7.63 -14.59
CA ASN A 223 -3.41 8.66 -14.49
C ASN A 223 -3.97 9.91 -13.82
N GLY A 224 -3.11 10.75 -13.24
CA GLY A 224 -3.48 12.08 -12.76
C GLY A 224 -3.87 12.16 -11.29
N ALA A 225 -3.82 11.06 -10.55
CA ALA A 225 -3.89 11.10 -9.10
C ALA A 225 -2.49 11.32 -8.49
N TYR A 226 -2.45 11.85 -7.26
CA TYR A 226 -1.23 12.07 -6.50
C TYR A 226 -1.34 11.43 -5.13
N LEU A 227 -0.44 10.47 -4.84
CA LEU A 227 -0.43 9.69 -3.60
C LEU A 227 0.40 10.35 -2.50
N PHE A 228 -0.05 10.16 -1.25
CA PHE A 228 0.71 10.36 -0.01
C PHE A 228 0.57 9.11 0.87
N ALA A 229 1.69 8.55 1.32
CA ALA A 229 1.74 7.36 2.17
C ALA A 229 2.92 7.45 3.15
N PHE A 230 2.95 8.49 3.98
CA PHE A 230 4.05 8.71 4.92
C PHE A 230 4.03 7.67 6.05
N PRO A 231 5.14 6.95 6.29
CA PRO A 231 5.29 6.05 7.42
C PRO A 231 5.50 6.81 8.74
N LEU A 232 5.35 6.09 9.84
CA LEU A 232 5.86 6.52 11.13
C LEU A 232 7.40 6.56 11.06
N ASN A 233 8.01 7.53 11.75
CA ASN A 233 9.46 7.64 11.82
C ASN A 233 10.00 6.68 12.90
N ILE A 234 10.13 5.40 12.53
CA ILE A 234 10.58 4.32 13.42
C ILE A 234 12.05 4.05 13.16
N LYS A 235 12.88 4.22 14.21
CA LYS A 235 14.31 3.90 14.11
C LYS A 235 14.50 2.42 13.79
N HIS A 236 15.25 2.14 12.71
CA HIS A 236 15.46 0.80 12.19
C HIS A 236 14.14 0.06 11.92
N GLY A 237 13.07 0.79 11.52
CA GLY A 237 11.83 0.19 11.09
C GLY A 237 12.00 -0.55 9.76
N SER A 238 11.53 -1.79 9.69
CA SER A 238 11.51 -2.57 8.45
C SER A 238 10.28 -2.22 7.59
N GLY A 239 9.25 -1.67 8.20
CA GLY A 239 8.00 -1.21 7.63
C GLY A 239 7.21 -0.33 8.59
N SER A 240 6.07 0.15 8.18
CA SER A 240 5.16 0.93 9.03
C SER A 240 3.75 0.96 8.50
N PRO A 241 2.73 0.84 9.36
CA PRO A 241 1.38 1.24 9.01
C PRO A 241 1.35 2.70 8.55
N VAL A 242 0.50 3.00 7.56
CA VAL A 242 0.35 4.35 7.00
C VAL A 242 -1.11 4.75 6.86
N ARG A 243 -1.41 6.05 6.89
CA ARG A 243 -2.64 6.59 6.34
C ARG A 243 -2.40 7.00 4.89
N ALA A 244 -2.58 6.06 3.96
CA ALA A 244 -2.46 6.32 2.54
C ALA A 244 -3.68 7.12 2.05
N VAL A 245 -3.42 8.22 1.34
CA VAL A 245 -4.44 9.07 0.73
C VAL A 245 -4.02 9.50 -0.67
N ALA A 246 -4.99 9.72 -1.56
CA ALA A 246 -4.71 10.29 -2.87
C ALA A 246 -5.51 11.58 -3.11
N PHE A 247 -4.87 12.57 -3.69
CA PHE A 247 -5.52 13.72 -4.33
C PHE A 247 -5.94 13.31 -5.74
N VAL A 248 -7.23 13.45 -6.01
CA VAL A 248 -7.82 13.12 -7.33
C VAL A 248 -8.50 14.36 -7.87
N PRO A 249 -8.23 14.77 -9.12
CA PRO A 249 -8.89 15.91 -9.73
C PRO A 249 -10.42 15.79 -9.63
N ARG A 250 -11.09 16.88 -9.28
CA ARG A 250 -12.54 16.97 -9.42
C ARG A 250 -12.85 17.15 -10.91
N HIS A 251 -13.60 16.24 -11.48
CA HIS A 251 -14.12 16.49 -12.83
C HIS A 251 -14.99 17.74 -12.77
N LYS A 252 -14.66 18.73 -13.61
CA LYS A 252 -15.51 19.89 -13.88
C LYS A 252 -16.69 19.46 -14.73
#